data_87723b755220c3e3bb950b0af8986774
#
_entry.id   87723b755220c3e3bb950b0af8986774
#
_cell.length_a   1.000
_cell.length_b   1.000
_cell.length_c   1.000
_cell.angle_alpha   90.00
_cell.angle_beta   90.00
_cell.angle_gamma   90.00
#
_symmetry.space_group_name_H-M   'P 1'
#
loop_
_entity.id
_entity.type
_entity.pdbx_description
1 polymer ?
#
loop_
_entity_poly.entity_id
_entity_poly.type
_entity_poly.pdbx_seq_one_letter_code
_entity_poly.pdbx_strand_id
1 'polypeptide(L)'
;MVVISDILVQLGQMTLVLLLAPLLTGVVRKMKARLLRRKGPSIVQPYRDLLRLLRKEVVLAENASWLFRVTPYITFAAIWVAAALVPTFATGLEFSWSADLIAIVALLGSARFFLALAGMDVGTSFGGIGSSREVMIAALAEPAMLL
;
A
#
# COMPACT_ATOMS: atom_id res chain seq x y z
N MET A 1 20.62 6.73 25.22
CA MET A 1 19.81 7.90 24.83
C MET A 1 19.65 8.01 23.32
N VAL A 2 20.70 7.81 22.53
CA VAL A 2 20.66 7.89 21.06
C VAL A 2 19.63 6.91 20.44
N VAL A 3 19.63 5.64 20.85
CA VAL A 3 18.72 4.61 20.31
C VAL A 3 17.23 4.93 20.53
N ILE A 4 16.89 5.52 21.67
CA ILE A 4 15.48 5.89 21.97
C ILE A 4 15.04 7.06 21.09
N SER A 5 15.93 8.03 20.85
CA SER A 5 15.61 9.15 19.93
C SER A 5 15.41 8.67 18.50
N ASP A 6 16.25 7.72 18.05
CA ASP A 6 16.19 7.21 16.68
C ASP A 6 14.92 6.38 16.44
N ILE A 7 14.49 5.56 17.41
CA ILE A 7 13.21 4.84 17.38
C ILE A 7 12.04 5.82 17.35
N LEU A 8 12.06 6.90 18.14
CA LEU A 8 11.00 7.91 18.14
C LEU A 8 10.91 8.63 16.79
N VAL A 9 12.04 8.98 16.19
CA VAL A 9 12.11 9.58 14.86
C VAL A 9 11.55 8.62 13.80
N GLN A 10 11.91 7.34 13.89
CA GLN A 10 11.41 6.29 12.99
C GLN A 10 9.89 6.15 13.07
N LEU A 11 9.34 6.04 14.27
CA LEU A 11 7.89 5.97 14.48
C LEU A 11 7.18 7.25 14.01
N GLY A 12 7.79 8.41 14.27
CA GLY A 12 7.30 9.70 13.78
C GLY A 12 7.23 9.74 12.26
N GLN A 13 8.29 9.30 11.58
CA GLN A 13 8.34 9.20 10.11
C GLN A 13 7.27 8.27 9.56
N MET A 14 7.12 7.06 10.11
CA MET A 14 6.11 6.10 9.69
C MET A 14 4.69 6.65 9.85
N THR A 15 4.41 7.32 10.96
CA THR A 15 3.11 7.95 11.23
C THR A 15 2.84 9.09 10.25
N LEU A 16 3.86 9.89 9.96
CA LEU A 16 3.77 11.02 9.04
C LEU A 16 3.51 10.54 7.61
N VAL A 17 4.18 9.48 7.15
CA VAL A 17 3.93 8.84 5.85
C VAL A 17 2.47 8.36 5.77
N LEU A 18 1.97 7.69 6.81
CA LEU A 18 0.58 7.22 6.85
C LEU A 18 -0.42 8.36 6.74
N LEU A 19 -0.16 9.47 7.41
CA LEU A 19 -1.02 10.65 7.36
C LEU A 19 -0.95 11.39 6.04
N LEU A 20 0.23 11.50 5.42
CA LEU A 20 0.40 12.19 4.15
C LEU A 20 -0.08 11.40 2.93
N ALA A 21 -0.09 10.08 2.97
CA ALA A 21 -0.47 9.23 1.84
C ALA A 21 -1.89 9.53 1.29
N PRO A 22 -2.94 9.64 2.12
CA PRO A 22 -4.28 10.01 1.64
C PRO A 22 -4.33 11.43 1.08
N LEU A 23 -3.54 12.36 1.64
CA LEU A 23 -3.47 13.74 1.16
C LEU A 23 -2.88 13.79 -0.25
N LEU A 24 -1.76 13.10 -0.50
CA LEU A 24 -1.17 12.97 -1.82
C LEU A 24 -2.15 12.40 -2.83
N THR A 25 -2.87 11.34 -2.46
CA THR A 25 -3.91 10.74 -3.31
C THR A 25 -5.01 11.77 -3.64
N GLY A 26 -5.43 12.57 -2.67
CA GLY A 26 -6.41 13.64 -2.85
C GLY A 26 -5.93 14.73 -3.81
N VAL A 27 -4.67 15.15 -3.69
CA VAL A 27 -4.04 16.13 -4.59
C VAL A 27 -3.97 15.59 -6.02
N VAL A 28 -3.48 14.36 -6.21
CA VAL A 28 -3.37 13.73 -7.53
C VAL A 28 -4.75 13.61 -8.21
N ARG A 29 -5.78 13.18 -7.47
CA ARG A 29 -7.16 13.10 -7.99
C ARG A 29 -7.68 14.47 -8.41
N LYS A 30 -7.40 15.51 -7.62
CA LYS A 30 -7.82 16.88 -7.94
C LYS A 30 -7.08 17.43 -9.16
N MET A 31 -5.78 17.19 -9.28
CA MET A 31 -4.99 17.57 -10.44
C MET A 31 -5.48 16.88 -11.71
N LYS A 32 -5.70 15.56 -11.67
CA LYS A 32 -6.29 14.80 -12.79
C LYS A 32 -7.63 15.38 -13.24
N ALA A 33 -8.50 15.69 -12.29
CA ALA A 33 -9.80 16.26 -12.61
C ALA A 33 -9.69 17.65 -13.29
N ARG A 34 -8.76 18.49 -12.83
CA ARG A 34 -8.49 19.80 -13.43
C ARG A 34 -7.96 19.69 -14.86
N LEU A 35 -7.01 18.75 -15.09
CA LEU A 35 -6.49 18.49 -16.44
C LEU A 35 -7.59 18.03 -17.41
N LEU A 36 -8.58 17.30 -16.90
CA LEU A 36 -9.76 16.87 -17.67
C LEU A 36 -10.87 17.95 -17.72
N ARG A 37 -10.58 19.21 -17.32
CA ARG A 37 -11.56 20.32 -17.23
C ARG A 37 -12.80 19.99 -16.39
N ARG A 38 -12.67 19.15 -15.35
CA ARG A 38 -13.75 18.78 -14.42
C ARG A 38 -13.51 19.37 -13.04
N LYS A 39 -14.60 19.64 -12.29
CA LYS A 39 -14.53 19.99 -10.86
C LYS A 39 -14.17 18.70 -10.10
N GLY A 40 -12.92 18.56 -9.66
CA GLY A 40 -12.46 17.42 -8.90
C GLY A 40 -12.99 17.39 -7.45
N PRO A 41 -12.87 16.23 -6.77
CA PRO A 41 -13.22 16.09 -5.36
C PRO A 41 -12.36 17.00 -4.48
N SER A 42 -12.78 17.18 -3.22
CA SER A 42 -11.96 17.90 -2.23
C SER A 42 -10.70 17.09 -1.90
N ILE A 43 -9.61 17.77 -1.56
CA ILE A 43 -8.34 17.12 -1.19
C ILE A 43 -8.51 16.24 0.06
N VAL A 44 -9.45 16.58 0.94
CA VAL A 44 -9.74 15.84 2.19
C VAL A 44 -10.66 14.63 1.97
N GLN A 45 -11.19 14.46 0.75
CA GLN A 45 -12.11 13.35 0.44
C GLN A 45 -11.55 11.96 0.79
N PRO A 46 -10.28 11.61 0.52
CA PRO A 46 -9.74 10.30 0.88
C PRO A 46 -9.80 10.01 2.40
N TYR A 47 -9.61 11.02 3.25
CA TYR A 47 -9.74 10.82 4.71
C TYR A 47 -11.18 10.53 5.12
N ARG A 48 -12.15 11.22 4.52
CA ARG A 48 -13.58 10.96 4.78
C ARG A 48 -13.98 9.56 4.31
N ASP A 49 -13.44 9.13 3.18
CA ASP A 49 -13.70 7.78 2.64
C ASP A 49 -13.08 6.71 3.55
N LEU A 50 -11.86 6.90 4.05
CA LEU A 50 -11.24 6.00 5.03
C LEU A 50 -12.05 5.90 6.32
N LEU A 51 -12.46 7.04 6.90
CA LEU A 51 -13.28 7.06 8.12
C LEU A 51 -14.64 6.37 7.92
N ARG A 52 -15.23 6.55 6.72
CA ARG A 52 -16.49 5.87 6.38
C ARG A 52 -16.29 4.37 6.27
N LEU A 53 -15.21 3.92 5.61
CA LEU A 53 -14.90 2.49 5.43
C LEU A 53 -14.61 1.80 6.76
N LEU A 54 -13.89 2.46 7.67
CA LEU A 54 -13.60 1.92 9.01
C LEU A 54 -14.86 1.74 9.88
N ARG A 55 -15.95 2.45 9.57
CA ARG A 55 -17.23 2.34 10.28
C ARG A 55 -18.21 1.36 9.64
N LYS A 56 -17.88 0.79 8.48
CA LYS A 56 -18.75 -0.17 7.78
C LYS A 56 -18.54 -1.58 8.30
N GLU A 57 -19.62 -2.34 8.30
CA GLU A 57 -19.58 -3.78 8.55
C GLU A 57 -18.89 -4.50 7.39
N VAL A 58 -18.14 -5.53 7.73
CA VAL A 58 -17.41 -6.35 6.76
C VAL A 58 -18.38 -7.39 6.19
N VAL A 59 -18.68 -7.28 4.92
CA VAL A 59 -19.44 -8.29 4.17
C VAL A 59 -18.46 -9.09 3.32
N LEU A 60 -18.39 -10.39 3.58
CA LEU A 60 -17.53 -11.32 2.84
C LEU A 60 -18.37 -12.12 1.85
N ALA A 61 -17.78 -12.47 0.71
CA ALA A 61 -18.40 -13.40 -0.22
C ALA A 61 -18.47 -14.80 0.42
N GLU A 62 -19.57 -15.53 0.16
CA GLU A 62 -19.77 -16.89 0.73
C GLU A 62 -18.66 -17.87 0.34
N ASN A 63 -18.09 -17.71 -0.85
CA ASN A 63 -17.02 -18.55 -1.38
C ASN A 63 -15.61 -18.09 -0.98
N ALA A 64 -15.48 -16.98 -0.25
CA ALA A 64 -14.18 -16.45 0.15
C ALA A 64 -13.55 -17.29 1.27
N SER A 65 -12.31 -17.73 1.06
CA SER A 65 -11.55 -18.48 2.08
C SER A 65 -10.98 -17.55 3.17
N TRP A 66 -10.31 -18.14 4.14
CA TRP A 66 -9.58 -17.39 5.17
C TRP A 66 -8.50 -16.47 4.57
N LEU A 67 -7.96 -16.85 3.41
CA LEU A 67 -6.93 -16.07 2.69
C LEU A 67 -7.43 -14.65 2.38
N PHE A 68 -8.66 -14.53 1.88
CA PHE A 68 -9.28 -13.25 1.58
C PHE A 68 -9.38 -12.34 2.81
N ARG A 69 -9.64 -12.92 3.99
CA ARG A 69 -9.72 -12.17 5.25
C ARG A 69 -8.36 -11.66 5.73
N VAL A 70 -7.31 -12.45 5.53
CA VAL A 70 -5.96 -12.15 6.04
C VAL A 70 -5.18 -11.25 5.07
N THR A 71 -5.44 -11.32 3.77
CA THR A 71 -4.74 -10.54 2.74
C THR A 71 -4.66 -9.04 3.03
N PRO A 72 -5.70 -8.32 3.46
CA PRO A 72 -5.59 -6.89 3.74
C PRO A 72 -4.58 -6.58 4.84
N TYR A 73 -4.50 -7.43 5.86
CA TYR A 73 -3.54 -7.27 6.97
C TYR A 73 -2.11 -7.53 6.51
N ILE A 74 -1.88 -8.59 5.73
CA ILE A 74 -0.56 -8.89 5.16
C ILE A 74 -0.10 -7.76 4.23
N THR A 75 -0.98 -7.32 3.33
CA THR A 75 -0.68 -6.23 2.39
C THR A 75 -0.35 -4.93 3.14
N PHE A 76 -1.15 -4.59 4.15
CA PHE A 76 -0.90 -3.41 4.97
C PHE A 76 0.42 -3.54 5.73
N ALA A 77 0.70 -4.68 6.36
CA ALA A 77 1.94 -4.92 7.09
C ALA A 77 3.16 -4.85 6.17
N ALA A 78 3.12 -5.46 4.98
CA ALA A 78 4.22 -5.43 4.02
C ALA A 78 4.52 -4.00 3.55
N ILE A 79 3.49 -3.22 3.20
CA ILE A 79 3.64 -1.81 2.79
C ILE A 79 4.15 -0.96 3.96
N TRP A 80 3.67 -1.23 5.19
CA TRP A 80 4.08 -0.52 6.39
C TRP A 80 5.57 -0.75 6.71
N VAL A 81 6.03 -2.00 6.62
CA VAL A 81 7.43 -2.36 6.80
C VAL A 81 8.29 -1.75 5.68
N ALA A 82 7.84 -1.80 4.42
CA ALA A 82 8.53 -1.15 3.31
C ALA A 82 8.67 0.37 3.54
N ALA A 83 7.62 1.02 4.05
CA ALA A 83 7.67 2.45 4.40
C ALA A 83 8.63 2.75 5.57
N ALA A 84 8.83 1.79 6.49
CA ALA A 84 9.81 1.92 7.56
C ALA A 84 11.26 1.82 7.06
N LEU A 85 11.50 0.99 6.04
CA LEU A 85 12.83 0.81 5.45
C LEU A 85 13.26 2.00 4.59
N VAL A 86 12.33 2.72 3.97
CA VAL A 86 12.66 3.88 3.12
C VAL A 86 12.89 5.13 3.97
N PRO A 87 14.09 5.69 4.01
CA PRO A 87 14.38 6.93 4.75
C PRO A 87 13.79 8.13 4.01
N THR A 88 12.55 8.51 4.34
CA THR A 88 11.81 9.57 3.62
C THR A 88 12.12 10.97 4.16
N PHE A 89 12.23 11.12 5.47
CA PHE A 89 12.39 12.43 6.14
C PHE A 89 13.64 12.54 7.01
N ALA A 90 14.25 11.42 7.40
CA ALA A 90 15.47 11.38 8.21
C ALA A 90 16.44 10.35 7.63
N THR A 91 17.74 10.67 7.71
CA THR A 91 18.84 9.77 7.33
C THR A 91 19.46 9.17 8.58
N GLY A 92 20.05 7.98 8.47
CA GLY A 92 20.72 7.31 9.61
C GLY A 92 19.77 6.63 10.57
N LEU A 93 18.62 6.16 10.09
CA LEU A 93 17.65 5.40 10.88
C LEU A 93 18.18 4.01 11.25
N GLU A 94 17.69 3.43 12.36
CA GLU A 94 18.11 2.12 12.88
C GLU A 94 18.02 0.98 11.85
N PHE A 95 17.02 1.01 10.96
CA PHE A 95 16.84 0.00 9.92
C PHE A 95 17.53 0.31 8.58
N SER A 96 18.31 1.41 8.51
CA SER A 96 18.99 1.81 7.26
C SER A 96 20.01 0.78 6.76
N TRP A 97 20.58 -0.02 7.64
CA TRP A 97 21.53 -1.08 7.29
C TRP A 97 20.88 -2.26 6.54
N SER A 98 19.59 -2.50 6.75
CA SER A 98 18.81 -3.54 6.04
C SER A 98 17.91 -2.98 4.96
N ALA A 99 17.96 -1.67 4.71
CA ALA A 99 17.19 -0.98 3.67
C ALA A 99 17.82 -1.23 2.28
N ASP A 100 17.85 -2.50 1.88
CA ASP A 100 18.26 -2.89 0.55
C ASP A 100 17.09 -2.71 -0.44
N LEU A 101 17.39 -2.20 -1.62
CA LEU A 101 16.41 -2.04 -2.70
C LEU A 101 15.69 -3.37 -2.99
N ILE A 102 16.44 -4.48 -2.95
CA ILE A 102 15.89 -5.83 -3.16
C ILE A 102 14.83 -6.15 -2.09
N ALA A 103 15.09 -5.84 -0.82
CA ALA A 103 14.14 -6.08 0.27
C ALA A 103 12.85 -5.27 0.09
N ILE A 104 12.96 -4.01 -0.31
CA ILE A 104 11.80 -3.14 -0.56
C ILE A 104 10.98 -3.66 -1.73
N VAL A 105 11.62 -4.02 -2.85
CA VAL A 105 10.95 -4.57 -4.03
C VAL A 105 10.27 -5.90 -3.68
N ALA A 106 10.94 -6.78 -2.92
CA ALA A 106 10.36 -8.05 -2.49
C ALA A 106 9.14 -7.87 -1.58
N LEU A 107 9.16 -6.90 -0.65
CA LEU A 107 8.01 -6.58 0.19
C LEU A 107 6.82 -6.05 -0.63
N LEU A 108 7.07 -5.14 -1.56
CA LEU A 108 6.03 -4.61 -2.43
C LEU A 108 5.49 -5.67 -3.39
N GLY A 109 6.37 -6.54 -3.91
CA GLY A 109 5.99 -7.70 -4.73
C GLY A 109 5.13 -8.70 -3.96
N SER A 110 5.50 -9.01 -2.70
CA SER A 110 4.71 -9.88 -1.84
C SER A 110 3.30 -9.33 -1.58
N ALA A 111 3.18 -8.02 -1.33
CA ALA A 111 1.88 -7.37 -1.14
C ALA A 111 0.97 -7.52 -2.37
N ARG A 112 1.52 -7.33 -3.58
CA ARG A 112 0.79 -7.53 -4.84
C ARG A 112 0.42 -9.00 -5.07
N PHE A 113 1.35 -9.91 -4.76
CA PHE A 113 1.10 -11.35 -4.88
C PHE A 113 -0.09 -11.80 -4.02
N PHE A 114 -0.12 -11.43 -2.74
CA PHE A 114 -1.26 -11.74 -1.87
C PHE A 114 -2.56 -11.09 -2.33
N LEU A 115 -2.51 -9.87 -2.88
CA LEU A 115 -3.68 -9.21 -3.45
C LEU A 115 -4.23 -9.97 -4.66
N ALA A 116 -3.35 -10.45 -5.55
CA ALA A 116 -3.74 -11.27 -6.70
C ALA A 116 -4.32 -12.62 -6.28
N LEU A 117 -3.73 -13.27 -5.26
CA LEU A 117 -4.28 -14.50 -4.69
C LEU A 117 -5.68 -14.29 -4.12
N ALA A 118 -5.90 -13.21 -3.39
CA ALA A 118 -7.22 -12.89 -2.86
C ALA A 118 -8.25 -12.62 -3.98
N GLY A 119 -7.82 -12.01 -5.08
CA GLY A 119 -8.68 -11.81 -6.25
C GLY A 119 -9.10 -13.12 -6.94
N MET A 120 -8.24 -14.15 -6.89
CA MET A 120 -8.56 -15.49 -7.41
C MET A 120 -9.42 -16.30 -6.44
N ASP A 121 -9.23 -16.11 -5.14
CA ASP A 121 -9.88 -16.86 -4.07
C ASP A 121 -11.43 -16.77 -4.08
N VAL A 122 -11.95 -15.62 -4.52
CA VAL A 122 -13.41 -15.40 -4.62
C VAL A 122 -14.06 -16.22 -5.73
N GLY A 123 -13.30 -16.80 -6.65
CA GLY A 123 -13.80 -17.68 -7.72
C GLY A 123 -14.64 -16.97 -8.79
N THR A 124 -14.55 -15.64 -8.91
CA THR A 124 -15.28 -14.89 -9.94
C THR A 124 -14.45 -14.81 -11.24
N SER A 125 -15.11 -14.87 -12.39
CA SER A 125 -14.44 -14.74 -13.70
C SER A 125 -13.66 -13.44 -13.82
N PHE A 126 -14.21 -12.32 -13.32
CA PHE A 126 -13.53 -11.02 -13.31
C PHE A 126 -12.32 -11.01 -12.37
N GLY A 127 -12.42 -11.62 -11.20
CA GLY A 127 -11.32 -11.78 -10.26
C GLY A 127 -10.16 -12.56 -10.87
N GLY A 128 -10.43 -13.68 -11.52
CA GLY A 128 -9.43 -14.51 -12.19
C GLY A 128 -8.72 -13.80 -13.34
N ILE A 129 -9.46 -13.14 -14.23
CA ILE A 129 -8.90 -12.38 -15.37
C ILE A 129 -8.11 -11.16 -14.86
N GLY A 130 -8.62 -10.46 -13.84
CA GLY A 130 -7.93 -9.31 -13.25
C GLY A 130 -6.61 -9.71 -12.61
N SER A 131 -6.63 -10.75 -11.79
CA SER A 131 -5.45 -11.26 -11.09
C SER A 131 -4.39 -11.81 -12.04
N SER A 132 -4.77 -12.53 -13.09
CA SER A 132 -3.80 -13.06 -14.07
C SER A 132 -3.08 -11.93 -14.81
N ARG A 133 -3.76 -10.86 -15.17
CA ARG A 133 -3.16 -9.65 -15.77
C ARG A 133 -2.22 -8.93 -14.80
N GLU A 134 -2.63 -8.78 -13.54
CA GLU A 134 -1.80 -8.14 -12.51
C GLU A 134 -0.51 -8.93 -12.30
N VAL A 135 -0.58 -10.26 -12.15
CA VAL A 135 0.60 -11.12 -11.97
C VAL A 135 1.51 -11.06 -13.18
N MET A 136 0.96 -11.08 -14.41
CA MET A 136 1.75 -10.98 -15.63
C MET A 136 2.52 -9.65 -15.73
N ILE A 137 1.86 -8.54 -15.38
CA ILE A 137 2.51 -7.22 -15.39
C ILE A 137 3.56 -7.14 -14.26
N ALA A 138 3.26 -7.65 -13.08
CA ALA A 138 4.17 -7.66 -11.93
C ALA A 138 5.45 -8.47 -12.25
N ALA A 139 5.31 -9.63 -12.86
CA ALA A 139 6.45 -10.49 -13.27
C ALA A 139 7.44 -9.79 -14.22
N LEU A 140 6.98 -8.81 -14.99
CA LEU A 140 7.83 -7.99 -15.86
C LEU A 140 8.35 -6.74 -15.15
N ALA A 141 7.52 -6.12 -14.29
CA ALA A 141 7.84 -4.86 -13.62
C ALA A 141 8.88 -5.05 -12.49
N GLU A 142 8.81 -6.16 -11.74
CA GLU A 142 9.71 -6.42 -10.62
C GLU A 142 11.19 -6.52 -11.06
N PRO A 143 11.56 -7.32 -12.07
CA PRO A 143 12.93 -7.33 -12.58
C PRO A 143 13.36 -5.99 -13.14
N ALA A 144 12.45 -5.25 -13.81
CA ALA A 144 12.76 -3.94 -14.36
C ALA A 144 13.00 -2.86 -13.29
N MET A 145 12.50 -3.05 -12.09
CA MET A 145 12.81 -2.15 -10.95
C MET A 145 14.18 -2.43 -10.31
N LEU A 146 14.72 -3.62 -10.52
CA LEU A 146 16.03 -4.04 -9.99
C LEU A 146 17.19 -3.75 -10.94
N LEU A 147 16.92 -3.49 -12.21
CA LEU A 147 17.89 -3.06 -13.24
C LEU A 147 18.11 -1.54 -13.21
#